data_3266142869fd102a2cda5920614d77f5
#
_entry.id   3266142869fd102a2cda5920614d77f5
#
_cell.length_a   1.000
_cell.length_b   1.000
_cell.length_c   1.000
_cell.angle_alpha   90.00
_cell.angle_beta   90.00
_cell.angle_gamma   90.00
#
_symmetry.space_group_name_H-M   'P 1'
#
loop_
_entity.id
_entity.type
_entity.pdbx_description
1 polymer ?
#
loop_
_entity_poly.entity_id
_entity_poly.type
_entity_poly.pdbx_seq_one_letter_code
_entity_poly.pdbx_strand_id
1 'polypeptide(L)'
;MIDHLDHLVLTTANETACVDFYTRIMGMSLESFVGGTPPITRKAFKYGNQKINLHVKGKEFDPKAHLPVPGSLDLCFIASVPLEIVIVKLNAEAWPILEGPVMRTGATQKIRSVYVRDPDLNLIEISELA
;
A
#
# COMPACT_ATOMS: atom_id res chain seq x y z
N MET A 1 -11.96 14.18 -18.12
CA MET A 1 -12.90 13.86 -17.03
C MET A 1 -12.13 13.49 -15.75
N ILE A 2 -11.28 12.49 -15.77
CA ILE A 2 -10.53 12.08 -14.57
C ILE A 2 -9.15 12.71 -14.58
N ASP A 3 -8.74 13.28 -13.44
CA ASP A 3 -7.42 13.89 -13.28
C ASP A 3 -6.42 12.91 -12.63
N HIS A 4 -6.71 12.42 -11.43
CA HIS A 4 -5.79 11.56 -10.68
C HIS A 4 -6.53 10.72 -9.63
N LEU A 5 -5.82 9.75 -9.07
CA LEU A 5 -6.31 8.94 -7.96
C LEU A 5 -6.12 9.72 -6.65
N ASP A 6 -7.15 9.80 -5.81
CA ASP A 6 -7.07 10.40 -4.47
C ASP A 6 -6.70 9.34 -3.42
N HIS A 7 -7.47 8.29 -3.36
CA HIS A 7 -7.23 7.17 -2.45
C HIS A 7 -7.79 5.88 -3.03
N LEU A 8 -7.38 4.78 -2.43
CA LEU A 8 -7.96 3.47 -2.65
C LEU A 8 -8.27 2.84 -1.29
N VAL A 9 -8.99 1.72 -1.31
CA VAL A 9 -9.35 0.98 -0.10
C VAL A 9 -8.66 -0.38 -0.13
N LEU A 10 -7.98 -0.72 0.96
CA LEU A 10 -7.37 -2.02 1.17
C LEU A 10 -8.14 -2.75 2.26
N THR A 11 -8.57 -3.98 1.98
CA THR A 11 -9.21 -4.84 2.97
C THR A 11 -8.19 -5.83 3.49
N THR A 12 -8.02 -5.88 4.81
CA THR A 12 -7.08 -6.79 5.47
C THR A 12 -7.79 -7.86 6.27
N ALA A 13 -7.19 -9.05 6.32
CA ALA A 13 -7.60 -10.11 7.23
C ALA A 13 -6.90 -10.04 8.59
N ASN A 14 -5.85 -9.19 8.70
CA ASN A 14 -5.05 -9.04 9.93
C ASN A 14 -4.64 -7.58 10.09
N GLU A 15 -5.43 -6.82 10.84
CA GLU A 15 -5.23 -5.38 11.02
C GLU A 15 -3.85 -5.07 11.62
N THR A 16 -3.44 -5.78 12.67
CA THR A 16 -2.16 -5.52 13.34
C THR A 16 -0.98 -5.70 12.40
N ALA A 17 -0.93 -6.80 11.67
CA ALA A 17 0.14 -7.06 10.71
C ALA A 17 0.13 -6.05 9.55
N CYS A 18 -1.06 -5.69 9.06
CA CYS A 18 -1.22 -4.71 7.99
C CYS A 18 -0.71 -3.33 8.41
N VAL A 19 -1.10 -2.86 9.58
CA VAL A 19 -0.64 -1.59 10.14
C VAL A 19 0.88 -1.59 10.31
N ASP A 20 1.45 -2.67 10.84
CA ASP A 20 2.90 -2.77 11.00
C ASP A 20 3.65 -2.68 9.68
N PHE A 21 3.18 -3.41 8.65
CA PHE A 21 3.83 -3.41 7.34
C PHE A 21 3.82 -2.02 6.70
N TYR A 22 2.65 -1.40 6.61
CA TYR A 22 2.53 -0.12 5.90
C TYR A 22 3.15 1.05 6.65
N THR A 23 3.24 0.98 7.99
CA THR A 23 3.90 2.03 8.79
C THR A 23 5.39 1.76 8.99
N ARG A 24 5.76 0.67 9.62
CA ARG A 24 7.15 0.39 9.97
C ARG A 24 8.02 0.07 8.75
N ILE A 25 7.51 -0.75 7.83
CA ILE A 25 8.29 -1.17 6.66
C ILE A 25 8.15 -0.17 5.51
N MET A 26 6.94 0.19 5.14
CA MET A 26 6.69 1.09 4.00
C MET A 26 6.86 2.57 4.33
N GLY A 27 6.88 2.94 5.61
CA GLY A 27 7.12 4.31 6.03
C GLY A 27 5.93 5.24 5.91
N MET A 28 4.71 4.70 5.77
CA MET A 28 3.49 5.51 5.73
C MET A 28 3.07 5.94 7.13
N SER A 29 2.28 7.02 7.23
CA SER A 29 1.73 7.49 8.50
C SER A 29 0.35 6.91 8.72
N LEU A 30 0.10 6.32 9.89
CA LEU A 30 -1.24 5.88 10.27
C LEU A 30 -2.04 7.11 10.73
N GLU A 31 -3.21 7.30 10.11
CA GLU A 31 -4.16 8.36 10.48
C GLU A 31 -5.49 7.75 10.88
N SER A 32 -6.18 8.41 11.83
CA SER A 32 -7.55 8.11 12.19
C SER A 32 -8.43 9.28 11.79
N PHE A 33 -9.62 8.99 11.27
CA PHE A 33 -10.60 9.99 10.91
C PHE A 33 -12.01 9.48 11.15
N VAL A 34 -12.96 10.40 11.26
CA VAL A 34 -14.37 10.06 11.44
C VAL A 34 -15.10 10.18 10.12
N GLY A 35 -15.81 9.12 9.75
CA GLY A 35 -16.57 9.11 8.50
C GLY A 35 -17.75 8.17 8.55
N GLY A 36 -18.60 8.26 7.53
CA GLY A 36 -19.77 7.41 7.38
C GLY A 36 -21.01 7.88 8.12
N THR A 37 -22.10 7.11 7.95
CA THR A 37 -23.39 7.33 8.57
C THR A 37 -23.89 5.98 9.14
N PRO A 38 -23.91 5.78 10.46
CA PRO A 38 -23.50 6.72 11.52
C PRO A 38 -21.98 6.99 11.52
N PRO A 39 -21.52 8.12 12.08
CA PRO A 39 -20.09 8.43 12.16
C PRO A 39 -19.34 7.37 12.96
N ILE A 40 -18.18 6.92 12.43
CA ILE A 40 -17.35 5.92 13.07
C ILE A 40 -15.88 6.25 12.78
N THR A 41 -14.99 5.92 13.73
CA THR A 41 -13.56 6.11 13.56
C THR A 41 -13.02 5.09 12.56
N ARG A 42 -12.31 5.59 11.54
CA ARG A 42 -11.67 4.83 10.49
C ARG A 42 -10.18 5.10 10.49
N LYS A 43 -9.42 4.20 9.89
CA LYS A 43 -7.97 4.32 9.75
C LYS A 43 -7.57 4.42 8.28
N ALA A 44 -6.46 5.10 8.04
CA ALA A 44 -5.85 5.19 6.72
C ALA A 44 -4.34 5.27 6.84
N PHE A 45 -3.65 4.83 5.79
CA PHE A 45 -2.20 5.02 5.63
C PHE A 45 -1.98 6.20 4.70
N LYS A 46 -1.33 7.24 5.21
CA LYS A 46 -1.05 8.47 4.46
C LYS A 46 0.38 8.46 3.92
N TYR A 47 0.54 8.81 2.66
CA TYR A 47 1.83 8.98 2.01
C TYR A 47 1.71 10.03 0.92
N GLY A 48 2.70 10.92 0.80
CA GLY A 48 2.61 12.02 -0.14
C GLY A 48 1.30 12.78 0.03
N ASN A 49 0.56 12.97 -1.05
CA ASN A 49 -0.77 13.58 -1.06
C ASN A 49 -1.90 12.56 -1.33
N GLN A 50 -1.63 11.29 -1.12
CA GLN A 50 -2.58 10.18 -1.28
C GLN A 50 -2.72 9.40 0.02
N LYS A 51 -3.66 8.50 0.06
CA LYS A 51 -3.84 7.59 1.20
C LYS A 51 -4.44 6.25 0.77
N ILE A 52 -4.31 5.27 1.63
CA ILE A 52 -4.99 3.98 1.55
C ILE A 52 -5.93 3.89 2.75
N ASN A 53 -7.24 3.89 2.50
CA ASN A 53 -8.21 3.64 3.56
C ASN A 53 -8.20 2.16 3.94
N LEU A 54 -8.23 1.86 5.23
CA LEU A 54 -8.17 0.50 5.73
C LEU A 54 -9.55 -0.02 6.08
N HIS A 55 -9.94 -1.15 5.47
CA HIS A 55 -11.08 -1.96 5.85
C HIS A 55 -10.59 -3.26 6.48
N VAL A 56 -11.29 -3.74 7.50
CA VAL A 56 -11.04 -5.06 8.08
C VAL A 56 -12.11 -6.02 7.57
N LYS A 57 -11.68 -7.19 7.06
CA LYS A 57 -12.58 -8.21 6.54
C LYS A 57 -13.70 -8.53 7.55
N GLY A 58 -14.93 -8.49 7.09
CA GLY A 58 -16.11 -8.72 7.91
C GLY A 58 -16.60 -7.48 8.66
N LYS A 59 -15.83 -6.39 8.66
CA LYS A 59 -16.16 -5.12 9.33
C LYS A 59 -16.02 -3.93 8.38
N GLU A 60 -16.15 -4.17 7.08
CA GLU A 60 -16.02 -3.11 6.07
C GLU A 60 -17.10 -2.05 6.25
N PHE A 61 -16.80 -0.83 5.84
CA PHE A 61 -17.74 0.29 5.84
C PHE A 61 -18.44 0.38 4.49
N ASP A 62 -19.75 0.62 4.49
CA ASP A 62 -20.48 0.84 3.25
C ASP A 62 -20.42 2.31 2.80
N PRO A 63 -20.41 2.57 1.49
CA PRO A 63 -20.32 1.61 0.39
C PRO A 63 -18.93 0.99 0.28
N LYS A 64 -18.86 -0.26 -0.15
CA LYS A 64 -17.62 -1.00 -0.30
C LYS A 64 -17.53 -1.66 -1.68
N ALA A 65 -16.34 -2.18 -2.01
CA ALA A 65 -16.19 -2.96 -3.23
C ALA A 65 -17.12 -4.18 -3.22
N HIS A 66 -17.54 -4.62 -4.39
CA HIS A 66 -18.39 -5.82 -4.51
C HIS A 66 -17.71 -7.07 -3.94
N LEU A 67 -16.41 -7.23 -4.23
CA LEU A 67 -15.60 -8.34 -3.73
C LEU A 67 -14.36 -7.79 -3.01
N PRO A 68 -14.50 -7.36 -1.74
CA PRO A 68 -13.37 -6.82 -0.97
C PRO A 68 -12.53 -7.96 -0.38
N VAL A 69 -11.79 -8.64 -1.24
CA VAL A 69 -11.02 -9.83 -0.86
C VAL A 69 -9.62 -9.43 -0.43
N PRO A 70 -9.18 -9.77 0.81
CA PRO A 70 -7.78 -9.59 1.21
C PRO A 70 -6.84 -10.32 0.25
N GLY A 71 -5.74 -9.65 -0.15
CA GLY A 71 -4.76 -10.24 -1.06
C GLY A 71 -5.08 -10.09 -2.55
N SER A 72 -6.11 -9.31 -2.90
CA SER A 72 -6.51 -9.12 -4.31
C SER A 72 -5.88 -7.90 -4.98
N LEU A 73 -5.10 -7.10 -4.27
CA LEU A 73 -4.50 -5.89 -4.81
C LEU A 73 -3.12 -6.15 -5.43
N ASP A 74 -2.82 -5.36 -6.44
CA ASP A 74 -1.53 -5.31 -7.12
C ASP A 74 -1.21 -3.81 -7.29
N LEU A 75 -0.28 -3.30 -6.47
CA LEU A 75 -0.02 -1.88 -6.35
C LEU A 75 1.44 -1.56 -6.64
N CYS A 76 1.66 -0.45 -7.33
CA CYS A 76 3.00 0.09 -7.55
C CYS A 76 3.12 1.46 -6.89
N PHE A 77 4.15 1.61 -6.05
CA PHE A 77 4.47 2.86 -5.38
C PHE A 77 5.80 3.39 -5.88
N ILE A 78 5.87 4.69 -6.11
CA ILE A 78 7.15 5.37 -6.35
C ILE A 78 7.72 5.78 -4.99
N ALA A 79 8.91 5.28 -4.68
CA ALA A 79 9.58 5.58 -3.42
C ALA A 79 10.08 7.03 -3.40
N SER A 80 10.12 7.62 -2.20
CA SER A 80 10.68 8.96 -1.97
C SER A 80 12.19 8.93 -1.77
N VAL A 81 12.79 7.74 -1.78
CA VAL A 81 14.24 7.51 -1.60
C VAL A 81 14.74 6.64 -2.74
N PRO A 82 16.06 6.60 -2.99
CA PRO A 82 16.62 5.68 -3.99
C PRO A 82 16.26 4.23 -3.70
N LEU A 83 16.07 3.43 -4.74
CA LEU A 83 15.67 2.03 -4.61
C LEU A 83 16.66 1.21 -3.77
N GLU A 84 17.94 1.55 -3.82
CA GLU A 84 18.97 0.88 -3.00
C GLU A 84 18.68 1.02 -1.51
N ILE A 85 18.15 2.17 -1.08
CA ILE A 85 17.76 2.39 0.33
C ILE A 85 16.55 1.51 0.68
N VAL A 86 15.59 1.38 -0.23
CA VAL A 86 14.44 0.47 -0.05
C VAL A 86 14.93 -0.97 0.13
N ILE A 87 15.85 -1.41 -0.73
CA ILE A 87 16.40 -2.78 -0.67
C ILE A 87 17.13 -3.02 0.66
N VAL A 88 17.95 -2.06 1.09
CA VAL A 88 18.65 -2.15 2.39
C VAL A 88 17.66 -2.31 3.53
N LYS A 89 16.59 -1.52 3.53
CA LYS A 89 15.56 -1.60 4.57
C LYS A 89 14.83 -2.94 4.57
N LEU A 90 14.42 -3.42 3.41
CA LEU A 90 13.75 -4.71 3.29
C LEU A 90 14.64 -5.85 3.80
N ASN A 91 15.91 -5.83 3.44
CA ASN A 91 16.86 -6.84 3.90
C ASN A 91 17.09 -6.75 5.42
N ALA A 92 17.18 -5.55 5.98
CA ALA A 92 17.33 -5.34 7.41
C ALA A 92 16.13 -5.86 8.21
N GLU A 93 14.93 -5.78 7.64
CA GLU A 93 13.70 -6.28 8.23
C GLU A 93 13.44 -7.76 7.90
N ALA A 94 14.37 -8.42 7.21
CA ALA A 94 14.22 -9.79 6.70
C ALA A 94 12.91 -9.97 5.90
N TRP A 95 12.49 -8.94 5.15
CA TRP A 95 11.29 -8.97 4.33
C TRP A 95 11.65 -9.44 2.93
N PRO A 96 11.16 -10.59 2.47
CA PRO A 96 11.61 -11.19 1.22
C PRO A 96 11.29 -10.34 0.00
N ILE A 97 12.29 -10.13 -0.86
CA ILE A 97 12.11 -9.56 -2.19
C ILE A 97 11.77 -10.71 -3.13
N LEU A 98 10.58 -10.64 -3.72
CA LEU A 98 10.07 -11.68 -4.60
C LEU A 98 10.77 -11.65 -5.96
N GLU A 99 11.02 -10.45 -6.49
CA GLU A 99 11.65 -10.22 -7.77
C GLU A 99 12.28 -8.83 -7.80
N GLY A 100 13.35 -8.69 -8.56
CA GLY A 100 14.02 -7.42 -8.81
C GLY A 100 15.36 -7.29 -8.10
N PRO A 101 16.07 -6.16 -8.36
CA PRO A 101 15.66 -5.00 -9.18
C PRO A 101 15.48 -5.33 -10.66
N VAL A 102 14.41 -4.84 -11.24
CA VAL A 102 14.11 -5.01 -12.68
C VAL A 102 13.55 -3.72 -13.27
N MET A 103 13.77 -3.53 -14.57
CA MET A 103 13.17 -2.39 -15.28
C MET A 103 11.73 -2.71 -15.66
N ARG A 104 10.86 -1.70 -15.51
CA ARG A 104 9.45 -1.78 -15.89
C ARG A 104 9.02 -0.48 -16.57
N THR A 105 7.86 -0.51 -17.20
CA THR A 105 7.25 0.66 -17.82
C THR A 105 6.26 1.27 -16.83
N GLY A 106 6.57 2.48 -16.36
CA GLY A 106 5.69 3.23 -15.48
C GLY A 106 4.65 4.05 -16.25
N ALA A 107 3.82 4.79 -15.52
CA ALA A 107 2.78 5.62 -16.10
C ALA A 107 3.35 6.79 -16.92
N THR A 108 4.48 7.34 -16.49
CA THR A 108 5.09 8.54 -17.11
C THR A 108 6.45 8.25 -17.74
N GLN A 109 7.16 7.25 -17.27
CA GLN A 109 8.51 6.92 -17.71
C GLN A 109 8.91 5.52 -17.27
N LYS A 110 10.08 5.06 -17.67
CA LYS A 110 10.66 3.83 -17.16
C LYS A 110 10.88 3.94 -15.65
N ILE A 111 10.71 2.84 -14.96
CA ILE A 111 10.93 2.70 -13.51
C ILE A 111 11.78 1.47 -13.26
N ARG A 112 12.45 1.45 -12.13
CA ARG A 112 13.24 0.32 -11.66
C ARG A 112 12.62 -0.17 -10.36
N SER A 113 12.31 -1.46 -10.27
CA SER A 113 11.36 -1.99 -9.29
C SER A 113 11.86 -3.21 -8.55
N VAL A 114 11.41 -3.33 -7.30
CA VAL A 114 11.41 -4.59 -6.54
C VAL A 114 9.97 -4.94 -6.17
N TYR A 115 9.69 -6.23 -6.04
CA TYR A 115 8.37 -6.75 -5.68
C TYR A 115 8.44 -7.46 -4.34
N VAL A 116 7.45 -7.19 -3.49
CA VAL A 116 7.26 -7.86 -2.20
C VAL A 116 5.79 -8.24 -2.03
N ARG A 117 5.49 -9.08 -1.04
CA ARG A 117 4.12 -9.35 -0.60
C ARG A 117 3.87 -8.62 0.71
N ASP A 118 2.68 -8.01 0.85
CA ASP A 118 2.25 -7.54 2.15
C ASP A 118 1.73 -8.71 3.01
N PRO A 119 1.31 -8.49 4.28
CA PRO A 119 0.83 -9.59 5.12
C PRO A 119 -0.39 -10.34 4.60
N ASP A 120 -1.23 -9.70 3.79
CA ASP A 120 -2.39 -10.33 3.14
C ASP A 120 -2.03 -10.96 1.78
N LEU A 121 -0.76 -10.92 1.39
CA LEU A 121 -0.22 -11.39 0.11
C LEU A 121 -0.62 -10.54 -1.10
N ASN A 122 -1.04 -9.29 -0.88
CA ASN A 122 -1.13 -8.34 -1.97
C ASN A 122 0.25 -8.18 -2.61
N LEU A 123 0.28 -8.04 -3.94
CA LEU A 123 1.54 -7.78 -4.65
C LEU A 123 1.87 -6.29 -4.56
N ILE A 124 3.04 -5.99 -4.03
CA ILE A 124 3.50 -4.61 -3.85
C ILE A 124 4.79 -4.42 -4.64
N GLU A 125 4.71 -3.54 -5.63
CA GLU A 125 5.87 -3.08 -6.40
C GLU A 125 6.34 -1.76 -5.82
N ILE A 126 7.63 -1.66 -5.51
CA ILE A 126 8.27 -0.43 -5.01
C ILE A 126 9.32 -0.03 -6.04
N SER A 127 9.23 1.20 -6.52
CA SER A 127 9.98 1.64 -7.69
C SER A 127 10.64 2.99 -7.48
N GLU A 128 11.70 3.23 -8.23
CA GLU A 128 12.24 4.56 -8.46
C GLU A 128 12.06 4.95 -9.92
N LEU A 129 11.94 6.23 -10.21
CA LEU A 129 11.94 6.74 -11.58
C LEU A 129 13.32 6.55 -12.20
N ALA A 130 13.38 5.95 -13.35
CA ALA A 130 14.64 5.64 -14.01
C ALA A 130 14.95 6.59 -15.17
#